data_c64b6c23607732cdd46b669324950461
#
_entry.id   c64b6c23607732cdd46b669324950461
#
_cell.length_a   1.000
_cell.length_b   1.000
_cell.length_c   1.000
_cell.angle_alpha   90.00
_cell.angle_beta   90.00
_cell.angle_gamma   90.00
#
_symmetry.space_group_name_H-M   'P 1'
#
loop_
_entity.id
_entity.type
_entity.pdbx_description
1 polymer ?
#
loop_
_entity_poly.entity_id
_entity_poly.type
_entity_poly.pdbx_seq_one_letter_code
_entity_poly.pdbx_strand_id
1 'polypeptide(L)'
;SLTSAADQPGRDPKTYKLEGSTDGKKFSLISAGDVPSFTKRKQKREILFENNQSFTSYRLTFPKLSDVYAKFMQIAEIELLKKYVAAKDDLLARAQRFNNERIQGQRNYLTTTLIAQDLPEERKRVTQVLERGEYDKPIGKPLNPGVFSVLGEMDAGSPSNRLGLANWITSNDQPLTARVLVNRFWLMVFGEGLVRTPEEFGLQGEHPTHPELLDWLAVDFQENGWNLKRLLKQFLTSRTFKQSSARRSDFPDPENKYWGRGPSYKLDAEVVRDLSLWSSGLLNRKIGGEGFKPYQPSGMWIALSHPNSDTKNYEMNKDDSIYRRSLYMYWKRTSPHPMMTLFDAPSRESSCVQRSRTSTSLQSLALFNETQRVETARKLAERLLRDEQEDSARIEYLFTLLTSRKPSTVEFTALTTLLVNAQGRFSKSEEDARKVLDLGLAPVDKELPVAEVAAWAQVAATMLASDPAILLY
;
A
#
# COMPACT_ATOMS: atom_id res chain seq x y z
N SER A 1 -5.25 31.53 15.00
CA SER A 1 -6.32 30.60 15.43
C SER A 1 -6.05 30.03 16.82
N LEU A 2 -7.12 29.66 17.51
CA LEU A 2 -7.07 29.04 18.82
C LEU A 2 -7.86 27.72 18.80
N THR A 3 -7.30 26.67 19.37
CA THR A 3 -7.99 25.37 19.49
C THR A 3 -8.28 25.07 20.96
N SER A 4 -9.56 24.83 21.31
CA SER A 4 -9.95 24.52 22.69
C SER A 4 -9.35 23.18 23.18
N ALA A 5 -9.03 23.12 24.47
CA ALA A 5 -8.58 21.88 25.10
C ALA A 5 -9.68 20.79 25.16
N ALA A 6 -9.30 19.58 25.55
CA ALA A 6 -10.22 18.43 25.54
C ALA A 6 -11.24 18.42 26.71
N ASP A 7 -10.95 19.17 27.77
CA ASP A 7 -11.69 19.06 29.05
C ASP A 7 -12.48 20.34 29.38
N GLN A 8 -12.20 21.04 30.42
CA GLN A 8 -12.96 22.05 31.16
C GLN A 8 -13.32 23.32 30.37
N PRO A 9 -14.56 23.55 29.90
CA PRO A 9 -14.96 24.74 29.15
C PRO A 9 -14.76 26.05 29.90
N GLY A 10 -14.87 26.05 31.23
CA GLY A 10 -14.66 27.25 32.06
C GLY A 10 -13.25 27.82 32.01
N ARG A 11 -12.26 27.02 31.54
CA ARG A 11 -10.85 27.41 31.39
C ARG A 11 -10.51 27.95 30.02
N ASP A 12 -11.46 28.00 29.10
CA ASP A 12 -11.25 28.56 27.77
C ASP A 12 -11.01 30.09 27.87
N PRO A 13 -10.14 30.67 27.07
CA PRO A 13 -9.94 32.11 27.01
C PRO A 13 -11.22 32.81 26.51
N LYS A 14 -11.61 33.91 27.19
CA LYS A 14 -12.75 34.73 26.82
C LYS A 14 -12.35 35.99 26.07
N THR A 15 -11.18 36.55 26.39
CA THR A 15 -10.63 37.70 25.71
C THR A 15 -9.17 37.47 25.37
N TYR A 16 -8.69 38.17 24.34
CA TYR A 16 -7.28 38.11 23.92
C TYR A 16 -6.72 39.52 23.74
N LYS A 17 -5.39 39.63 23.84
CA LYS A 17 -4.59 40.80 23.49
C LYS A 17 -3.33 40.30 22.78
N LEU A 18 -3.13 40.76 21.53
CA LEU A 18 -1.96 40.49 20.72
C LEU A 18 -1.14 41.77 20.56
N GLU A 19 0.12 41.69 20.91
CA GLU A 19 1.10 42.76 20.83
C GLU A 19 2.32 42.34 20.01
N GLY A 20 2.97 43.26 19.31
CA GLY A 20 4.19 43.04 18.54
C GLY A 20 5.32 43.92 18.99
N SER A 21 6.56 43.41 18.84
CA SER A 21 7.78 44.18 19.12
C SER A 21 8.83 43.92 18.04
N THR A 22 9.57 44.97 17.67
CA THR A 22 10.72 44.87 16.77
C THR A 22 12.04 44.71 17.49
N ASP A 23 12.10 45.07 18.77
CA ASP A 23 13.30 45.03 19.61
C ASP A 23 13.23 44.01 20.77
N GLY A 24 12.09 43.31 20.89
CA GLY A 24 11.83 42.36 21.97
C GLY A 24 11.59 43.00 23.35
N LYS A 25 11.63 44.33 23.46
CA LYS A 25 11.52 45.06 24.74
C LYS A 25 10.25 45.89 24.81
N LYS A 26 9.94 46.66 23.79
CA LYS A 26 8.73 47.49 23.72
C LYS A 26 7.68 46.82 22.84
N PHE A 27 6.51 46.55 23.42
CA PHE A 27 5.41 45.91 22.74
C PHE A 27 4.29 46.93 22.45
N SER A 28 3.84 46.96 21.21
CA SER A 28 2.70 47.79 20.75
C SER A 28 1.50 46.89 20.47
N LEU A 29 0.31 47.39 20.76
CA LEU A 29 -0.93 46.66 20.53
C LEU A 29 -1.17 46.44 19.04
N ILE A 30 -1.40 45.22 18.63
CA ILE A 30 -1.84 44.84 17.29
C ILE A 30 -3.34 44.67 17.27
N SER A 31 -3.88 43.86 18.18
CA SER A 31 -5.30 43.54 18.23
C SER A 31 -5.71 43.10 19.64
N ALA A 32 -6.92 43.39 20.04
CA ALA A 32 -7.53 42.90 21.24
C ALA A 32 -9.05 42.73 21.05
N GLY A 33 -9.65 41.78 21.72
CA GLY A 33 -11.10 41.53 21.60
C GLY A 33 -11.55 40.28 22.32
N ASP A 34 -12.76 39.85 21.98
CA ASP A 34 -13.33 38.62 22.50
C ASP A 34 -12.88 37.41 21.68
N VAL A 35 -12.66 36.30 22.35
CA VAL A 35 -12.44 34.99 21.71
C VAL A 35 -13.82 34.40 21.38
N PRO A 36 -14.09 33.99 20.13
CA PRO A 36 -15.33 33.32 19.78
C PRO A 36 -15.56 32.06 20.63
N SER A 37 -16.75 31.89 21.19
CA SER A 37 -17.07 30.78 22.07
C SER A 37 -16.84 29.41 21.41
N PHE A 38 -16.29 28.47 22.16
CA PHE A 38 -16.15 27.10 21.72
C PHE A 38 -17.41 26.30 22.08
N THR A 39 -18.11 25.82 21.06
CA THR A 39 -19.33 25.02 21.23
C THR A 39 -19.05 23.52 21.39
N LYS A 40 -17.83 23.09 21.00
CA LYS A 40 -17.35 21.70 21.11
C LYS A 40 -15.91 21.69 21.61
N ARG A 41 -15.48 20.60 22.23
CA ARG A 41 -14.07 20.43 22.62
C ARG A 41 -13.18 20.16 21.38
N LYS A 42 -11.90 20.52 21.50
CA LYS A 42 -10.93 20.47 20.37
C LYS A 42 -11.39 21.28 19.14
N GLN A 43 -12.19 22.28 19.34
CA GLN A 43 -12.68 23.14 18.29
C GLN A 43 -11.67 24.27 17.99
N LYS A 44 -11.34 24.45 16.72
CA LYS A 44 -10.53 25.55 16.25
C LYS A 44 -11.42 26.78 15.96
N ARG A 45 -10.98 27.95 16.43
CA ARG A 45 -11.59 29.24 16.14
C ARG A 45 -10.55 30.20 15.58
N GLU A 46 -10.91 30.89 14.52
CA GLU A 46 -10.07 31.91 13.88
C GLU A 46 -10.50 33.31 14.35
N ILE A 47 -9.51 34.11 14.67
CA ILE A 47 -9.67 35.51 15.03
C ILE A 47 -8.95 36.32 13.96
N LEU A 48 -9.70 37.07 13.17
CA LEU A 48 -9.15 37.88 12.10
C LEU A 48 -8.82 39.29 12.64
N PHE A 49 -7.65 39.77 12.31
CA PHE A 49 -7.21 41.14 12.60
C PHE A 49 -6.31 41.67 11.47
N GLU A 50 -6.29 42.97 11.30
CA GLU A 50 -5.42 43.62 10.34
C GLU A 50 -4.08 43.94 11.01
N ASN A 51 -2.99 43.63 10.32
CA ASN A 51 -1.64 44.01 10.73
C ASN A 51 -0.80 44.29 9.49
N ASN A 52 -0.43 45.56 9.34
CA ASN A 52 0.38 46.04 8.22
C ASN A 52 1.86 46.24 8.60
N GLN A 53 2.27 45.83 9.80
CA GLN A 53 3.62 45.94 10.32
C GLN A 53 4.25 44.57 10.54
N SER A 54 5.56 44.49 10.30
CA SER A 54 6.34 43.27 10.61
C SER A 54 6.99 43.44 11.98
N PHE A 55 6.88 42.42 12.82
CA PHE A 55 7.48 42.36 14.13
C PHE A 55 8.40 41.14 14.25
N THR A 56 9.45 41.24 15.03
CA THR A 56 10.36 40.11 15.33
C THR A 56 9.86 39.24 16.47
N SER A 57 9.02 39.80 17.34
CA SER A 57 8.46 39.12 18.51
C SER A 57 6.99 39.46 18.70
N TYR A 58 6.21 38.45 19.12
CA TYR A 58 4.79 38.62 19.42
C TYR A 58 4.50 38.19 20.86
N ARG A 59 3.59 38.90 21.52
CA ARG A 59 3.06 38.59 22.83
C ARG A 59 1.56 38.44 22.73
N LEU A 60 1.05 37.24 23.05
CA LEU A 60 -0.36 36.93 23.14
C LEU A 60 -0.73 36.72 24.62
N THR A 61 -1.70 37.50 25.12
CA THR A 61 -2.21 37.38 26.47
C THR A 61 -3.72 37.18 26.46
N PHE A 62 -4.24 36.50 27.48
CA PHE A 62 -5.65 36.22 27.65
C PHE A 62 -6.14 36.79 28.98
N PRO A 63 -6.59 38.05 29.01
CA PRO A 63 -6.94 38.76 30.26
C PRO A 63 -8.10 38.15 31.01
N LYS A 64 -9.07 37.50 30.34
CA LYS A 64 -10.26 36.93 30.95
C LYS A 64 -10.46 35.49 30.46
N LEU A 65 -10.93 34.63 31.38
CA LEU A 65 -11.36 33.26 31.12
C LEU A 65 -12.88 33.17 31.10
N SER A 66 -13.43 32.09 30.57
CA SER A 66 -14.85 31.85 30.49
C SER A 66 -15.48 31.70 31.87
N ASP A 67 -14.79 31.10 32.82
CA ASP A 67 -15.12 31.05 34.23
C ASP A 67 -14.23 32.03 35.01
N VAL A 68 -14.82 32.99 35.68
CA VAL A 68 -14.13 34.02 36.50
C VAL A 68 -13.37 33.44 37.68
N TYR A 69 -13.72 32.25 38.13
CA TYR A 69 -13.08 31.54 39.25
C TYR A 69 -11.99 30.56 38.80
N ALA A 70 -11.82 30.39 37.49
CA ALA A 70 -10.75 29.52 36.97
C ALA A 70 -9.36 30.07 37.31
N LYS A 71 -8.53 29.25 37.98
CA LYS A 71 -7.18 29.66 38.42
C LYS A 71 -6.11 29.54 37.32
N PHE A 72 -6.43 28.86 36.24
CA PHE A 72 -5.52 28.67 35.11
C PHE A 72 -6.28 28.46 33.79
N MET A 73 -5.64 28.84 32.69
CA MET A 73 -6.15 28.71 31.34
C MET A 73 -5.77 27.36 30.75
N GLN A 74 -6.62 26.83 29.87
CA GLN A 74 -6.32 25.67 29.06
C GLN A 74 -6.65 25.97 27.61
N ILE A 75 -5.66 25.70 26.73
CA ILE A 75 -5.81 25.77 25.30
C ILE A 75 -4.94 24.66 24.67
N ALA A 76 -5.43 24.01 23.63
CA ALA A 76 -4.72 22.92 23.02
C ALA A 76 -3.65 23.41 22.01
N GLU A 77 -3.98 24.47 21.26
CA GLU A 77 -3.11 24.95 20.20
C GLU A 77 -3.35 26.44 19.92
N ILE A 78 -2.27 27.13 19.63
CA ILE A 78 -2.26 28.55 19.20
C ILE A 78 -1.46 28.62 17.91
N GLU A 79 -2.05 29.16 16.85
CA GLU A 79 -1.36 29.37 15.57
C GLU A 79 -1.50 30.82 15.14
N LEU A 80 -0.38 31.46 14.78
CA LEU A 80 -0.37 32.73 14.08
C LEU A 80 -0.37 32.47 12.57
N LEU A 81 -1.46 32.82 11.92
CA LEU A 81 -1.68 32.58 10.49
C LEU A 81 -1.55 33.90 9.73
N LYS A 82 -0.87 33.88 8.59
CA LYS A 82 -0.90 34.97 7.61
C LYS A 82 -2.07 34.74 6.67
N LYS A 83 -2.92 35.77 6.50
CA LYS A 83 -3.97 35.71 5.47
C LYS A 83 -3.30 35.68 4.10
N TYR A 84 -3.41 34.52 3.43
CA TYR A 84 -2.96 34.36 2.07
C TYR A 84 -4.07 34.87 1.13
N VAL A 85 -3.81 35.98 0.42
CA VAL A 85 -4.68 36.44 -0.67
C VAL A 85 -4.23 35.64 -1.91
N ALA A 86 -4.88 34.54 -2.17
CA ALA A 86 -4.62 33.73 -3.37
C ALA A 86 -5.05 34.52 -4.62
N ALA A 87 -4.22 34.51 -5.65
CA ALA A 87 -4.65 34.90 -6.99
C ALA A 87 -5.83 33.99 -7.41
N LYS A 88 -6.77 34.55 -8.21
CA LYS A 88 -8.03 33.87 -8.57
C LYS A 88 -7.87 32.48 -9.19
N ASP A 89 -6.68 32.11 -9.66
CA ASP A 89 -6.35 30.87 -10.35
C ASP A 89 -5.31 30.00 -9.63
N ASP A 90 -5.06 30.22 -8.33
CA ASP A 90 -4.10 29.44 -7.58
C ASP A 90 -4.65 28.03 -7.27
N LEU A 91 -4.03 27.00 -7.85
CA LEU A 91 -4.34 25.60 -7.63
C LEU A 91 -4.26 25.20 -6.15
N LEU A 92 -3.32 25.81 -5.39
CA LEU A 92 -3.17 25.58 -3.97
C LEU A 92 -4.36 26.08 -3.16
N ALA A 93 -4.89 27.27 -3.50
CA ALA A 93 -6.07 27.83 -2.86
C ALA A 93 -7.34 27.03 -3.22
N ARG A 94 -7.40 26.45 -4.41
CA ARG A 94 -8.47 25.52 -4.81
C ARG A 94 -8.38 24.22 -3.99
N ALA A 95 -7.19 23.63 -3.89
CA ALA A 95 -6.95 22.41 -3.11
C ALA A 95 -7.26 22.62 -1.61
N GLN A 96 -6.90 23.75 -1.03
CA GLN A 96 -7.22 24.09 0.35
C GLN A 96 -8.73 24.29 0.57
N ARG A 97 -9.44 24.95 -0.36
CA ARG A 97 -10.91 25.04 -0.32
C ARG A 97 -11.55 23.64 -0.35
N PHE A 98 -11.15 22.78 -1.27
CA PHE A 98 -11.67 21.41 -1.36
C PHE A 98 -11.39 20.59 -0.10
N ASN A 99 -10.21 20.74 0.50
CA ASN A 99 -9.88 20.05 1.74
C ASN A 99 -10.73 20.55 2.92
N ASN A 100 -10.98 21.86 3.01
CA ASN A 100 -11.84 22.45 4.03
C ASN A 100 -13.32 22.03 3.85
N GLU A 101 -13.81 21.98 2.62
CA GLU A 101 -15.14 21.48 2.29
C GLU A 101 -15.30 19.98 2.63
N ARG A 102 -14.26 19.17 2.44
CA ARG A 102 -14.22 17.77 2.86
C ARG A 102 -14.29 17.61 4.38
N ILE A 103 -13.55 18.43 5.14
CA ILE A 103 -13.56 18.44 6.61
C ILE A 103 -14.92 18.86 7.15
N GLN A 104 -15.67 19.68 6.41
CA GLN A 104 -17.03 20.10 6.77
C GLN A 104 -18.13 19.10 6.39
N GLY A 105 -17.77 17.91 5.90
CA GLY A 105 -18.72 16.86 5.55
C GLY A 105 -19.34 16.96 4.15
N GLN A 106 -18.91 17.91 3.33
CA GLN A 106 -19.26 17.94 1.92
C GLN A 106 -18.34 16.98 1.16
N ARG A 107 -18.88 15.84 0.72
CA ARG A 107 -18.16 14.84 -0.08
C ARG A 107 -17.89 15.37 -1.49
N ASN A 108 -16.83 16.11 -1.68
CA ASN A 108 -16.31 16.41 -3.00
C ASN A 108 -15.41 15.26 -3.48
N TYR A 109 -15.71 14.73 -4.65
CA TYR A 109 -15.06 13.56 -5.27
C TYR A 109 -13.64 13.81 -5.82
N LEU A 110 -13.01 14.92 -5.45
CA LEU A 110 -11.64 15.21 -5.87
C LEU A 110 -10.64 14.52 -4.94
N THR A 111 -9.91 13.59 -5.48
CA THR A 111 -8.79 12.97 -4.79
C THR A 111 -7.63 13.96 -4.75
N THR A 112 -7.22 14.36 -3.55
CA THR A 112 -6.03 15.19 -3.33
C THR A 112 -4.89 14.35 -2.79
N THR A 113 -3.66 14.76 -3.09
CA THR A 113 -2.44 14.16 -2.54
C THR A 113 -1.46 15.23 -2.11
N LEU A 114 -0.55 14.86 -1.20
CA LEU A 114 0.58 15.70 -0.86
C LEU A 114 1.57 15.70 -2.02
N ILE A 115 2.04 16.89 -2.39
CA ILE A 115 3.10 17.06 -3.37
C ILE A 115 4.35 17.64 -2.70
N ALA A 116 5.51 17.23 -3.17
CA ALA A 116 6.77 17.84 -2.77
C ALA A 116 6.93 19.18 -3.50
N GLN A 117 7.29 20.22 -2.75
CA GLN A 117 7.55 21.56 -3.27
C GLN A 117 8.88 22.08 -2.72
N ASP A 118 9.65 22.78 -3.55
CA ASP A 118 10.88 23.39 -3.09
C ASP A 118 10.58 24.53 -2.11
N LEU A 119 11.43 24.64 -1.10
CA LEU A 119 11.34 25.77 -0.18
C LEU A 119 11.67 27.07 -0.90
N PRO A 120 10.98 28.18 -0.60
CA PRO A 120 11.37 29.49 -1.09
C PRO A 120 12.79 29.84 -0.62
N GLU A 121 13.49 30.70 -1.36
CA GLU A 121 14.92 31.01 -1.12
C GLU A 121 15.21 31.39 0.33
N GLU A 122 14.30 32.17 0.95
CA GLU A 122 14.47 32.65 2.33
C GLU A 122 14.40 31.52 3.37
N ARG A 123 13.94 30.32 2.98
CA ARG A 123 13.79 29.15 3.84
C ARG A 123 14.69 27.99 3.42
N LYS A 124 15.48 28.14 2.36
CA LYS A 124 16.41 27.12 1.95
C LYS A 124 17.42 26.84 3.06
N ARG A 125 17.58 25.57 3.37
CA ARG A 125 18.59 25.15 4.33
C ARG A 125 19.98 25.17 3.67
N VAL A 126 20.94 25.74 4.36
CA VAL A 126 22.35 25.57 4.00
C VAL A 126 22.78 24.18 4.44
N THR A 127 23.20 23.36 3.48
CA THR A 127 23.71 22.01 3.74
C THR A 127 25.24 22.05 3.80
N GLN A 128 25.82 21.45 4.82
CA GLN A 128 27.27 21.33 4.99
C GLN A 128 27.62 19.91 5.44
N VAL A 129 28.85 19.52 5.31
CA VAL A 129 29.36 18.29 5.92
C VAL A 129 29.29 18.45 7.43
N LEU A 130 28.89 17.39 8.13
CA LEU A 130 28.82 17.37 9.60
C LEU A 130 30.05 16.65 10.16
N GLU A 131 30.68 17.24 11.17
CA GLU A 131 31.81 16.60 11.86
C GLU A 131 31.34 15.31 12.53
N ARG A 132 31.84 14.16 12.05
CA ARG A 132 31.43 12.81 12.50
C ARG A 132 29.91 12.55 12.52
N GLY A 133 29.15 13.30 11.71
CA GLY A 133 27.68 13.19 11.65
C GLY A 133 26.94 13.93 12.76
N GLU A 134 27.61 14.71 13.61
CA GLU A 134 26.98 15.51 14.66
C GLU A 134 26.20 16.68 14.06
N TYR A 135 24.88 16.72 14.26
CA TYR A 135 23.96 17.65 13.57
C TYR A 135 24.22 19.13 13.91
N ASP A 136 24.84 19.42 15.04
CA ASP A 136 25.15 20.75 15.55
C ASP A 136 26.59 21.22 15.23
N LYS A 137 27.36 20.38 14.50
CA LYS A 137 28.74 20.70 14.09
C LYS A 137 28.94 20.69 12.58
N PRO A 138 28.33 21.63 11.85
CA PRO A 138 28.58 21.77 10.41
C PRO A 138 30.00 22.26 10.15
N ILE A 139 30.71 21.64 9.21
CA ILE A 139 32.08 21.98 8.81
C ILE A 139 32.18 22.19 7.30
N GLY A 140 33.17 22.96 6.89
CA GLY A 140 33.47 23.21 5.48
C GLY A 140 32.55 24.23 4.81
N LYS A 141 32.60 24.28 3.48
CA LYS A 141 31.79 25.19 2.67
C LYS A 141 30.37 24.61 2.47
N PRO A 142 29.37 25.47 2.23
CA PRO A 142 28.05 25.01 1.78
C PRO A 142 28.13 24.09 0.59
N LEU A 143 27.35 22.99 0.64
CA LEU A 143 27.22 22.03 -0.45
C LEU A 143 26.07 22.44 -1.37
N ASN A 144 26.29 22.33 -2.67
CA ASN A 144 25.25 22.42 -3.68
C ASN A 144 24.73 21.05 -4.05
N PRO A 145 23.48 20.93 -4.51
CA PRO A 145 22.98 19.71 -5.12
C PRO A 145 23.88 19.25 -6.28
N GLY A 146 24.14 17.96 -6.33
CA GLY A 146 24.97 17.36 -7.38
C GLY A 146 24.62 15.88 -7.58
N VAL A 147 25.27 15.25 -8.54
CA VAL A 147 25.12 13.84 -8.86
C VAL A 147 26.46 13.11 -8.72
N PHE A 148 26.45 11.79 -8.76
CA PHE A 148 27.68 10.99 -8.70
C PHE A 148 28.44 11.11 -10.02
N SER A 149 29.62 11.73 -9.99
CA SER A 149 30.45 11.97 -11.20
C SER A 149 30.80 10.71 -11.97
N VAL A 150 30.90 9.55 -11.30
CA VAL A 150 31.13 8.25 -11.94
C VAL A 150 29.96 7.80 -12.86
N LEU A 151 28.77 8.35 -12.66
CA LEU A 151 27.57 8.06 -13.46
C LEU A 151 27.22 9.19 -14.44
N GLY A 152 28.16 10.10 -14.72
CA GLY A 152 27.97 11.25 -15.58
C GLY A 152 27.64 12.53 -14.81
N GLU A 153 27.38 13.59 -15.54
CA GLU A 153 27.07 14.92 -15.00
C GLU A 153 25.62 15.30 -15.33
N MET A 154 25.11 16.27 -14.63
CA MET A 154 23.81 16.87 -14.98
C MET A 154 23.97 17.71 -16.25
N ASP A 155 22.97 17.67 -17.12
CA ASP A 155 22.96 18.50 -18.34
C ASP A 155 23.21 19.97 -18.03
N ALA A 156 24.02 20.62 -18.86
CA ALA A 156 24.28 22.04 -18.77
C ALA A 156 22.95 22.82 -18.89
N GLY A 157 22.60 23.59 -17.84
CA GLY A 157 21.33 24.33 -17.79
C GLY A 157 20.20 23.63 -17.04
N SER A 158 20.40 22.38 -16.59
CA SER A 158 19.46 21.74 -15.67
C SER A 158 19.43 22.46 -14.32
N PRO A 159 18.25 22.71 -13.73
CA PRO A 159 18.16 23.39 -12.43
C PRO A 159 18.77 22.51 -11.32
N SER A 160 19.54 23.11 -10.40
CA SER A 160 20.12 22.41 -9.23
C SER A 160 19.07 22.13 -8.18
N ASN A 161 18.06 21.33 -8.51
CA ASN A 161 16.95 20.93 -7.65
C ASN A 161 16.45 19.52 -8.00
N ARG A 162 15.31 19.11 -7.43
CA ARG A 162 14.71 17.80 -7.68
C ARG A 162 14.33 17.57 -9.14
N LEU A 163 13.96 18.59 -9.88
CA LEU A 163 13.65 18.48 -11.31
C LEU A 163 14.92 18.16 -12.12
N GLY A 164 16.03 18.83 -11.85
CA GLY A 164 17.31 18.52 -12.51
C GLY A 164 17.80 17.12 -12.17
N LEU A 165 17.64 16.67 -10.90
CA LEU A 165 17.93 15.29 -10.51
C LEU A 165 17.04 14.28 -11.27
N ALA A 166 15.75 14.56 -11.40
CA ALA A 166 14.83 13.70 -12.15
C ALA A 166 15.22 13.60 -13.63
N ASN A 167 15.57 14.72 -14.25
CA ASN A 167 16.03 14.76 -15.63
C ASN A 167 17.32 13.91 -15.82
N TRP A 168 18.27 14.05 -14.90
CA TRP A 168 19.50 13.25 -14.94
C TRP A 168 19.22 11.75 -14.74
N ILE A 169 18.37 11.35 -13.77
CA ILE A 169 18.01 9.94 -13.55
C ILE A 169 17.38 9.32 -14.80
N THR A 170 16.60 10.09 -15.56
CA THR A 170 15.90 9.60 -16.77
C THR A 170 16.61 9.93 -18.07
N SER A 171 17.81 10.51 -18.03
CA SER A 171 18.58 10.80 -19.24
C SER A 171 19.02 9.50 -19.93
N ASN A 172 19.23 9.59 -21.25
CA ASN A 172 19.71 8.44 -22.02
C ASN A 172 21.15 8.05 -21.68
N ASP A 173 21.93 9.00 -21.18
CA ASP A 173 23.33 8.81 -20.80
C ASP A 173 23.48 8.17 -19.39
N GLN A 174 22.41 8.09 -18.63
CA GLN A 174 22.41 7.46 -17.31
C GLN A 174 22.45 5.94 -17.42
N PRO A 175 23.56 5.26 -17.06
CA PRO A 175 23.79 3.86 -17.42
C PRO A 175 22.97 2.87 -16.60
N LEU A 176 22.49 3.24 -15.40
CA LEU A 176 21.91 2.30 -14.44
C LEU A 176 20.38 2.27 -14.45
N THR A 177 19.72 3.40 -14.62
CA THR A 177 18.26 3.49 -14.37
C THR A 177 17.48 2.48 -15.22
N ALA A 178 17.74 2.43 -16.53
CA ALA A 178 17.05 1.51 -17.42
C ALA A 178 17.38 0.05 -17.11
N ARG A 179 18.67 -0.28 -16.87
CA ARG A 179 19.10 -1.63 -16.50
C ARG A 179 18.44 -2.11 -15.22
N VAL A 180 18.42 -1.27 -14.18
CA VAL A 180 17.79 -1.59 -12.89
C VAL A 180 16.29 -1.83 -13.05
N LEU A 181 15.58 -0.97 -13.79
CA LEU A 181 14.15 -1.14 -14.04
C LEU A 181 13.84 -2.41 -14.83
N VAL A 182 14.57 -2.64 -15.93
CA VAL A 182 14.41 -3.85 -16.73
C VAL A 182 14.65 -5.09 -15.87
N ASN A 183 15.70 -5.12 -15.06
CA ASN A 183 16.00 -6.24 -14.17
C ASN A 183 14.90 -6.47 -13.14
N ARG A 184 14.33 -5.41 -12.58
CA ARG A 184 13.19 -5.52 -11.64
C ARG A 184 11.94 -6.09 -12.28
N PHE A 185 11.59 -5.65 -13.48
CA PHE A 185 10.46 -6.22 -14.21
C PHE A 185 10.72 -7.63 -14.69
N TRP A 186 11.97 -7.95 -15.06
CA TRP A 186 12.38 -9.32 -15.34
C TRP A 186 12.21 -10.23 -14.11
N LEU A 187 12.71 -9.79 -12.94
CA LEU A 187 12.51 -10.50 -11.66
C LEU A 187 11.04 -10.76 -11.35
N MET A 188 10.16 -9.77 -11.60
CA MET A 188 8.72 -9.93 -11.36
C MET A 188 8.07 -10.98 -12.27
N VAL A 189 8.53 -11.09 -13.51
CA VAL A 189 7.96 -12.01 -14.51
C VAL A 189 8.57 -13.40 -14.42
N PHE A 190 9.90 -13.49 -14.22
CA PHE A 190 10.62 -14.75 -14.27
C PHE A 190 11.01 -15.31 -12.89
N GLY A 191 10.77 -14.56 -11.82
CA GLY A 191 11.06 -14.97 -10.45
C GLY A 191 12.47 -14.68 -9.96
N GLU A 192 13.43 -14.54 -10.86
CA GLU A 192 14.82 -14.12 -10.59
C GLU A 192 15.23 -13.03 -11.58
N GLY A 193 16.22 -12.20 -11.20
CA GLY A 193 16.77 -11.16 -12.07
C GLY A 193 17.83 -11.68 -13.04
N LEU A 194 18.09 -10.97 -14.14
CA LEU A 194 19.29 -11.16 -14.93
C LEU A 194 20.55 -10.82 -14.11
N VAL A 195 20.46 -9.79 -13.26
CA VAL A 195 21.33 -9.54 -12.13
C VAL A 195 20.62 -10.10 -10.89
N ARG A 196 21.19 -11.13 -10.28
CA ARG A 196 20.55 -11.87 -9.16
C ARG A 196 20.63 -11.15 -7.82
N THR A 197 21.42 -10.08 -7.73
CA THR A 197 21.48 -9.13 -6.62
C THR A 197 20.78 -7.82 -7.01
N PRO A 198 19.44 -7.78 -7.09
CA PRO A 198 18.73 -6.65 -7.67
C PRO A 198 18.84 -5.34 -6.86
N GLU A 199 19.29 -5.40 -5.63
CA GLU A 199 19.63 -4.26 -4.77
C GLU A 199 21.06 -3.76 -4.92
N GLU A 200 21.95 -4.53 -5.58
CA GLU A 200 23.37 -4.21 -5.72
C GLU A 200 23.83 -4.44 -7.17
N PHE A 201 24.02 -3.36 -7.90
CA PHE A 201 24.56 -3.33 -9.27
C PHE A 201 26.03 -2.87 -9.33
N GLY A 202 26.66 -2.71 -8.17
CA GLY A 202 28.05 -2.28 -8.02
C GLY A 202 28.99 -3.47 -7.86
N LEU A 203 30.16 -3.18 -7.28
CA LEU A 203 31.27 -4.13 -7.16
C LEU A 203 31.00 -5.33 -6.26
N GLN A 204 29.99 -5.27 -5.38
CA GLN A 204 29.62 -6.37 -4.48
C GLN A 204 28.48 -7.21 -5.07
N GLY A 205 27.85 -6.76 -6.14
CA GLY A 205 26.78 -7.47 -6.80
C GLY A 205 27.27 -8.57 -7.75
N GLU A 206 26.35 -9.46 -8.13
CA GLU A 206 26.63 -10.45 -9.17
C GLU A 206 26.63 -9.81 -10.55
N HIS A 207 27.49 -10.32 -11.44
CA HIS A 207 27.43 -9.95 -12.86
C HIS A 207 26.13 -10.47 -13.49
N PRO A 208 25.55 -9.74 -14.45
CA PRO A 208 24.38 -10.21 -15.16
C PRO A 208 24.66 -11.54 -15.87
N THR A 209 23.71 -12.47 -15.80
CA THR A 209 23.84 -13.78 -16.48
C THR A 209 23.86 -13.65 -18.01
N HIS A 210 23.21 -12.63 -18.52
CA HIS A 210 23.08 -12.31 -19.95
C HIS A 210 23.28 -10.80 -20.16
N PRO A 211 24.53 -10.30 -20.13
CA PRO A 211 24.82 -8.86 -20.19
C PRO A 211 24.28 -8.19 -21.45
N GLU A 212 24.47 -8.81 -22.61
CA GLU A 212 24.03 -8.25 -23.91
C GLU A 212 22.50 -8.16 -23.98
N LEU A 213 21.79 -9.12 -23.38
CA LEU A 213 20.32 -9.08 -23.30
C LEU A 213 19.85 -7.95 -22.38
N LEU A 214 20.49 -7.78 -21.22
CA LEU A 214 20.16 -6.70 -20.30
C LEU A 214 20.37 -5.33 -20.94
N ASP A 215 21.47 -5.15 -21.64
CA ASP A 215 21.82 -3.92 -22.32
C ASP A 215 20.86 -3.62 -23.47
N TRP A 216 20.57 -4.62 -24.28
CA TRP A 216 19.61 -4.47 -25.39
C TRP A 216 18.21 -4.08 -24.86
N LEU A 217 17.73 -4.77 -23.83
CA LEU A 217 16.43 -4.46 -23.24
C LEU A 217 16.40 -3.07 -22.62
N ALA A 218 17.49 -2.63 -21.99
CA ALA A 218 17.60 -1.31 -21.39
C ALA A 218 17.53 -0.20 -22.45
N VAL A 219 18.29 -0.32 -23.53
CA VAL A 219 18.29 0.62 -24.65
C VAL A 219 16.91 0.63 -25.33
N ASP A 220 16.37 -0.54 -25.66
CA ASP A 220 15.05 -0.66 -26.28
C ASP A 220 13.93 -0.03 -25.40
N PHE A 221 14.04 -0.16 -24.09
CA PHE A 221 13.08 0.44 -23.15
C PHE A 221 13.15 1.97 -23.15
N GLN A 222 14.36 2.54 -23.18
CA GLN A 222 14.58 3.99 -23.28
C GLN A 222 14.10 4.55 -24.62
N GLU A 223 14.55 3.98 -25.74
CA GLU A 223 14.22 4.43 -27.10
C GLU A 223 12.72 4.37 -27.41
N ASN A 224 11.99 3.46 -26.78
CA ASN A 224 10.53 3.36 -26.90
C ASN A 224 9.78 4.12 -25.79
N GLY A 225 10.38 5.18 -25.23
CA GLY A 225 9.73 6.11 -24.32
C GLY A 225 9.34 5.50 -22.98
N TRP A 226 10.15 4.60 -22.44
CA TRP A 226 9.91 3.94 -21.15
C TRP A 226 8.56 3.22 -21.08
N ASN A 227 8.14 2.60 -22.19
CA ASN A 227 6.83 1.95 -22.31
C ASN A 227 6.80 0.59 -21.60
N LEU A 228 6.36 0.61 -20.34
CA LEU A 228 6.27 -0.58 -19.51
C LEU A 228 5.37 -1.68 -20.08
N LYS A 229 4.23 -1.31 -20.67
CA LYS A 229 3.32 -2.31 -21.27
C LYS A 229 3.98 -3.04 -22.44
N ARG A 230 4.77 -2.33 -23.25
CA ARG A 230 5.55 -2.92 -24.33
C ARG A 230 6.62 -3.89 -23.78
N LEU A 231 7.37 -3.47 -22.76
CA LEU A 231 8.39 -4.31 -22.12
C LEU A 231 7.78 -5.60 -21.54
N LEU A 232 6.70 -5.50 -20.80
CA LEU A 232 5.99 -6.67 -20.25
C LEU A 232 5.45 -7.58 -21.36
N LYS A 233 4.93 -7.02 -22.47
CA LYS A 233 4.49 -7.81 -23.60
C LYS A 233 5.66 -8.59 -24.23
N GLN A 234 6.84 -7.97 -24.38
CA GLN A 234 8.03 -8.66 -24.88
C GLN A 234 8.41 -9.85 -24.00
N PHE A 235 8.42 -9.67 -22.67
CA PHE A 235 8.70 -10.75 -21.73
C PHE A 235 7.68 -11.89 -21.86
N LEU A 236 6.40 -11.60 -21.74
CA LEU A 236 5.32 -12.60 -21.73
C LEU A 236 5.13 -13.31 -23.07
N THR A 237 5.54 -12.71 -24.19
CA THR A 237 5.47 -13.35 -25.51
C THR A 237 6.77 -14.04 -25.92
N SER A 238 7.83 -13.91 -25.12
CA SER A 238 9.13 -14.54 -25.39
C SER A 238 9.04 -16.07 -25.37
N ARG A 239 9.95 -16.72 -26.09
CA ARG A 239 10.11 -18.19 -26.01
C ARG A 239 10.55 -18.61 -24.59
N THR A 240 11.38 -17.81 -23.95
CA THR A 240 11.87 -18.05 -22.58
C THR A 240 10.70 -18.16 -21.58
N PHE A 241 9.73 -17.25 -21.66
CA PHE A 241 8.56 -17.31 -20.77
C PHE A 241 7.63 -18.47 -21.08
N LYS A 242 7.49 -18.83 -22.35
CA LYS A 242 6.59 -19.89 -22.84
C LYS A 242 7.17 -21.30 -22.72
N GLN A 243 8.39 -21.46 -22.26
CA GLN A 243 8.98 -22.79 -21.99
C GLN A 243 8.22 -23.51 -20.88
N SER A 244 8.24 -24.85 -20.93
CA SER A 244 7.86 -25.66 -19.78
C SER A 244 8.77 -25.35 -18.58
N SER A 245 8.18 -25.26 -17.40
CA SER A 245 8.92 -25.11 -16.12
C SER A 245 9.49 -26.43 -15.61
N ALA A 246 9.16 -27.56 -16.25
CA ALA A 246 9.67 -28.88 -15.86
C ALA A 246 11.21 -28.92 -15.89
N ARG A 247 11.79 -29.60 -14.90
CA ARG A 247 13.25 -29.79 -14.87
C ARG A 247 13.71 -30.62 -16.05
N ARG A 248 14.79 -30.19 -16.68
CA ARG A 248 15.42 -30.88 -17.81
C ARG A 248 16.61 -31.68 -17.31
N SER A 249 16.65 -32.95 -17.67
CA SER A 249 17.77 -33.85 -17.35
C SER A 249 18.99 -33.60 -18.28
N ASP A 250 18.75 -33.09 -19.49
CA ASP A 250 19.76 -32.80 -20.50
C ASP A 250 20.45 -31.43 -20.33
N PHE A 251 19.99 -30.62 -19.39
CA PHE A 251 20.56 -29.31 -19.10
C PHE A 251 20.69 -29.09 -17.59
N PRO A 252 21.90 -29.27 -17.00
CA PRO A 252 22.13 -29.23 -15.56
C PRO A 252 22.18 -27.78 -15.03
N ASP A 253 21.02 -27.10 -14.97
CA ASP A 253 20.83 -25.78 -14.39
C ASP A 253 19.77 -25.85 -13.28
N PRO A 254 20.14 -26.31 -12.08
CA PRO A 254 19.17 -26.53 -11.00
C PRO A 254 18.50 -25.23 -10.57
N GLU A 255 19.19 -24.11 -10.58
CA GLU A 255 18.71 -22.79 -10.18
C GLU A 255 18.03 -22.01 -11.31
N ASN A 256 17.96 -22.59 -12.52
CA ASN A 256 17.48 -21.92 -13.73
C ASN A 256 18.21 -20.59 -14.04
N LYS A 257 19.50 -20.57 -13.76
CA LYS A 257 20.36 -19.38 -13.95
C LYS A 257 20.49 -18.97 -15.41
N TYR A 258 20.45 -19.94 -16.32
CA TYR A 258 20.58 -19.73 -17.76
C TYR A 258 19.25 -19.80 -18.52
N TRP A 259 18.13 -19.77 -17.80
CA TRP A 259 16.78 -19.74 -18.40
C TRP A 259 16.49 -20.92 -19.33
N GLY A 260 17.02 -22.10 -18.98
CA GLY A 260 16.81 -23.33 -19.73
C GLY A 260 15.39 -23.92 -19.60
N ARG A 261 14.56 -23.39 -18.69
CA ARG A 261 13.15 -23.71 -18.51
C ARG A 261 12.34 -22.46 -18.18
N GLY A 262 11.02 -22.57 -18.24
CA GLY A 262 10.09 -21.51 -17.84
C GLY A 262 10.19 -21.14 -16.36
N PRO A 263 9.64 -19.99 -15.96
CA PRO A 263 9.64 -19.58 -14.56
C PRO A 263 8.81 -20.52 -13.69
N SER A 264 9.26 -20.73 -12.46
CA SER A 264 8.50 -21.47 -11.44
C SER A 264 8.76 -20.84 -10.07
N TYR A 265 7.75 -20.18 -9.51
CA TYR A 265 7.85 -19.54 -8.20
C TYR A 265 6.48 -19.41 -7.53
N LYS A 266 6.49 -19.26 -6.19
CA LYS A 266 5.27 -19.03 -5.42
C LYS A 266 4.70 -17.63 -5.71
N LEU A 267 3.39 -17.57 -5.88
CA LEU A 267 2.67 -16.30 -6.07
C LEU A 267 2.77 -15.43 -4.82
N ASP A 268 2.83 -14.12 -5.02
CA ASP A 268 2.83 -13.13 -3.94
C ASP A 268 1.53 -13.18 -3.13
N ALA A 269 1.59 -12.83 -1.84
CA ALA A 269 0.46 -12.85 -0.91
C ALA A 269 -0.80 -12.20 -1.46
N GLU A 270 -0.64 -11.03 -2.09
CA GLU A 270 -1.72 -10.27 -2.69
C GLU A 270 -2.37 -11.03 -3.86
N VAL A 271 -1.55 -11.72 -4.66
CA VAL A 271 -2.05 -12.49 -5.82
C VAL A 271 -2.77 -13.75 -5.34
N VAL A 272 -2.26 -14.44 -4.33
CA VAL A 272 -2.92 -15.62 -3.73
C VAL A 272 -4.32 -15.28 -3.22
N ARG A 273 -4.49 -14.12 -2.56
CA ARG A 273 -5.80 -13.65 -2.14
C ARG A 273 -6.68 -13.24 -3.32
N ASP A 274 -6.15 -12.43 -4.23
CA ASP A 274 -6.92 -11.89 -5.36
C ASP A 274 -7.36 -12.99 -6.33
N LEU A 275 -6.56 -14.06 -6.49
CA LEU A 275 -6.91 -15.25 -7.25
C LEU A 275 -8.14 -15.96 -6.67
N SER A 276 -8.21 -16.12 -5.35
CA SER A 276 -9.36 -16.75 -4.71
C SER A 276 -10.64 -15.92 -4.85
N LEU A 277 -10.53 -14.60 -4.74
CA LEU A 277 -11.66 -13.69 -4.97
C LEU A 277 -12.11 -13.70 -6.44
N TRP A 278 -11.16 -13.75 -7.37
CA TRP A 278 -11.46 -13.78 -8.80
C TRP A 278 -12.13 -15.09 -9.20
N SER A 279 -11.60 -16.22 -8.79
CA SER A 279 -12.13 -17.54 -9.15
C SER A 279 -13.53 -17.77 -8.58
N SER A 280 -13.79 -17.27 -7.37
CA SER A 280 -15.11 -17.33 -6.72
C SER A 280 -16.15 -16.34 -7.27
N GLY A 281 -15.74 -15.39 -8.11
CA GLY A 281 -16.61 -14.32 -8.62
C GLY A 281 -16.83 -13.16 -7.64
N LEU A 282 -16.20 -13.17 -6.46
CA LEU A 282 -16.35 -12.12 -5.46
C LEU A 282 -15.51 -10.87 -5.75
N LEU A 283 -14.50 -10.93 -6.63
CA LEU A 283 -13.56 -9.85 -6.84
C LEU A 283 -14.24 -8.55 -7.27
N ASN A 284 -14.23 -7.56 -6.39
CA ASN A 284 -14.64 -6.20 -6.72
C ASN A 284 -13.49 -5.46 -7.43
N ARG A 285 -13.70 -5.12 -8.71
CA ARG A 285 -12.69 -4.50 -9.60
C ARG A 285 -12.63 -2.98 -9.51
N LYS A 286 -13.34 -2.35 -8.55
CA LYS A 286 -13.33 -0.89 -8.39
C LYS A 286 -11.92 -0.36 -8.19
N ILE A 287 -11.52 0.62 -9.02
CA ILE A 287 -10.23 1.28 -8.99
C ILE A 287 -10.35 2.61 -8.24
N GLY A 288 -9.32 2.96 -7.44
CA GLY A 288 -9.24 4.22 -6.72
C GLY A 288 -10.08 4.27 -5.44
N GLY A 289 -10.06 5.41 -4.77
CA GLY A 289 -10.75 5.62 -3.50
C GLY A 289 -9.97 5.11 -2.29
N GLU A 290 -10.63 5.14 -1.14
CA GLU A 290 -10.04 4.74 0.15
C GLU A 290 -9.75 3.24 0.23
N GLY A 291 -8.78 2.87 1.07
CA GLY A 291 -8.48 1.48 1.40
C GLY A 291 -9.61 0.84 2.21
N PHE A 292 -9.63 -0.49 2.23
CA PHE A 292 -10.61 -1.27 3.00
C PHE A 292 -9.91 -2.10 4.09
N LYS A 293 -10.66 -2.45 5.13
CA LYS A 293 -10.22 -3.30 6.24
C LYS A 293 -10.90 -4.67 6.12
N PRO A 294 -10.15 -5.75 5.80
CA PRO A 294 -10.67 -7.11 5.60
C PRO A 294 -10.98 -7.82 6.91
N TYR A 295 -11.32 -9.12 6.84
CA TYR A 295 -11.38 -10.00 8.00
C TYR A 295 -10.05 -10.00 8.75
N GLN A 296 -10.10 -9.90 10.08
CA GLN A 296 -8.91 -9.96 10.92
C GLN A 296 -9.30 -10.47 12.31
N PRO A 297 -8.46 -11.27 12.99
CA PRO A 297 -8.70 -11.69 14.36
C PRO A 297 -8.89 -10.49 15.29
N SER A 298 -9.86 -10.59 16.19
CA SER A 298 -10.16 -9.53 17.16
C SER A 298 -8.97 -9.31 18.12
N GLY A 299 -8.83 -8.07 18.62
CA GLY A 299 -7.84 -7.74 19.64
C GLY A 299 -6.41 -7.47 19.14
N MET A 300 -6.04 -7.85 17.93
CA MET A 300 -4.67 -7.67 17.41
C MET A 300 -4.19 -6.21 17.45
N TRP A 301 -5.03 -5.28 17.02
CA TRP A 301 -4.64 -3.86 17.00
C TRP A 301 -4.56 -3.28 18.41
N ILE A 302 -5.44 -3.70 19.32
CA ILE A 302 -5.43 -3.24 20.72
C ILE A 302 -4.11 -3.67 21.39
N ALA A 303 -3.69 -4.92 21.20
CA ALA A 303 -2.50 -5.48 21.83
C ALA A 303 -1.20 -4.75 21.41
N LEU A 304 -1.16 -4.19 20.19
CA LEU A 304 0.02 -3.57 19.62
C LEU A 304 -0.06 -2.04 19.53
N SER A 305 -1.13 -1.44 20.03
CA SER A 305 -1.34 0.02 19.94
C SER A 305 -1.13 0.70 21.29
N HIS A 306 -0.58 1.92 21.25
CA HIS A 306 -0.57 2.78 22.41
C HIS A 306 -2.01 3.05 22.90
N PRO A 307 -2.31 3.07 24.21
CA PRO A 307 -3.65 3.27 24.74
C PRO A 307 -4.38 4.50 24.21
N ASN A 308 -3.66 5.56 23.87
CA ASN A 308 -4.22 6.81 23.33
C ASN A 308 -4.23 6.85 21.78
N SER A 309 -3.94 5.75 21.11
CA SER A 309 -3.94 5.70 19.65
C SER A 309 -5.37 5.70 19.10
N ASP A 310 -5.65 6.59 18.16
CA ASP A 310 -6.94 6.65 17.44
C ASP A 310 -7.19 5.39 16.59
N THR A 311 -6.12 4.64 16.26
CA THR A 311 -6.20 3.41 15.46
C THR A 311 -6.11 2.14 16.27
N LYS A 312 -6.35 2.17 17.60
CA LYS A 312 -6.29 0.96 18.44
C LYS A 312 -7.44 -0.01 18.18
N ASN A 313 -8.60 0.51 17.81
CA ASN A 313 -9.78 -0.30 17.51
C ASN A 313 -9.81 -0.66 16.02
N TYR A 314 -10.01 -1.93 15.74
CA TYR A 314 -10.20 -2.42 14.39
C TYR A 314 -11.68 -2.54 14.08
N GLU A 315 -12.12 -1.82 13.05
CA GLU A 315 -13.47 -1.92 12.51
C GLU A 315 -13.37 -2.42 11.07
N MET A 316 -13.80 -3.66 10.86
CA MET A 316 -13.85 -4.29 9.54
C MET A 316 -14.92 -3.63 8.67
N ASN A 317 -14.65 -3.47 7.39
CA ASN A 317 -15.69 -3.11 6.42
C ASN A 317 -16.73 -4.23 6.31
N LYS A 318 -18.02 -3.86 6.22
CA LYS A 318 -19.14 -4.79 6.12
C LYS A 318 -19.85 -4.76 4.77
N ASP A 319 -19.27 -4.03 3.83
CA ASP A 319 -19.76 -3.87 2.46
C ASP A 319 -18.88 -4.66 1.48
N ASP A 320 -19.19 -4.59 0.19
CA ASP A 320 -18.46 -5.27 -0.87
C ASP A 320 -17.01 -4.78 -1.07
N SER A 321 -16.62 -3.71 -0.38
CA SER A 321 -15.25 -3.20 -0.42
C SER A 321 -14.22 -4.21 0.11
N ILE A 322 -14.62 -5.13 1.01
CA ILE A 322 -13.73 -6.20 1.53
C ILE A 322 -13.27 -7.17 0.44
N TYR A 323 -13.97 -7.24 -0.70
CA TYR A 323 -13.64 -8.07 -1.84
C TYR A 323 -12.80 -7.35 -2.90
N ARG A 324 -12.38 -6.11 -2.64
CA ARG A 324 -11.47 -5.38 -3.54
C ARG A 324 -10.11 -6.04 -3.60
N ARG A 325 -9.37 -5.72 -4.67
CA ARG A 325 -7.98 -6.16 -4.84
C ARG A 325 -7.13 -5.83 -3.60
N SER A 326 -6.22 -6.72 -3.25
CA SER A 326 -5.32 -6.59 -2.12
C SER A 326 -4.46 -5.32 -2.15
N LEU A 327 -4.27 -4.73 -3.33
CA LEU A 327 -3.66 -3.40 -3.52
C LEU A 327 -4.32 -2.31 -2.65
N TYR A 328 -5.64 -2.42 -2.43
CA TYR A 328 -6.42 -1.46 -1.65
C TYR A 328 -6.62 -1.85 -0.19
N MET A 329 -6.02 -2.96 0.27
CA MET A 329 -6.07 -3.38 1.66
C MET A 329 -5.38 -2.36 2.56
N TYR A 330 -6.06 -1.92 3.62
CA TYR A 330 -5.48 -1.02 4.61
C TYR A 330 -4.31 -1.70 5.33
N TRP A 331 -3.15 -1.05 5.32
CA TRP A 331 -1.94 -1.55 5.92
C TRP A 331 -1.58 -0.78 7.18
N LYS A 332 -1.64 -1.43 8.34
CA LYS A 332 -1.09 -0.91 9.59
C LYS A 332 0.28 -1.53 9.82
N ARG A 333 1.36 -0.73 9.73
CA ARG A 333 2.74 -1.24 9.81
C ARG A 333 3.03 -2.01 11.10
N THR A 334 2.53 -1.52 12.24
CA THR A 334 2.70 -2.17 13.55
C THR A 334 1.86 -3.44 13.72
N SER A 335 0.83 -3.66 12.90
CA SER A 335 -0.05 -4.82 12.96
C SER A 335 -0.56 -5.17 11.56
N PRO A 336 0.32 -5.68 10.68
CA PRO A 336 -0.06 -6.07 9.33
C PRO A 336 -1.05 -7.25 9.34
N HIS A 337 -1.74 -7.45 8.23
CA HIS A 337 -2.70 -8.54 8.09
C HIS A 337 -1.98 -9.90 8.14
N PRO A 338 -2.45 -10.87 8.98
CA PRO A 338 -1.75 -12.15 9.18
C PRO A 338 -1.45 -12.91 7.90
N MET A 339 -2.42 -13.03 6.98
CA MET A 339 -2.20 -13.72 5.70
C MET A 339 -1.12 -13.05 4.86
N MET A 340 -1.05 -11.72 4.85
CA MET A 340 -0.01 -11.01 4.11
C MET A 340 1.37 -11.31 4.70
N THR A 341 1.50 -11.29 6.01
CA THR A 341 2.76 -11.61 6.70
C THR A 341 3.17 -13.07 6.50
N LEU A 342 2.23 -14.01 6.59
CA LEU A 342 2.50 -15.44 6.39
C LEU A 342 2.97 -15.75 4.98
N PHE A 343 2.55 -14.98 3.98
CA PHE A 343 2.94 -15.15 2.57
C PHE A 343 3.99 -14.12 2.14
N ASP A 344 4.85 -13.69 3.07
CA ASP A 344 6.05 -12.90 2.82
C ASP A 344 5.80 -11.52 2.17
N ALA A 345 4.62 -10.93 2.38
CA ALA A 345 4.39 -9.55 1.94
C ALA A 345 5.35 -8.59 2.66
N PRO A 346 5.92 -7.59 1.98
CA PRO A 346 6.85 -6.63 2.59
C PRO A 346 6.25 -5.91 3.81
N SER A 347 7.05 -5.69 4.84
CA SER A 347 6.64 -4.99 6.07
C SER A 347 6.22 -3.54 5.83
N ARG A 348 6.72 -2.93 4.75
CA ARG A 348 6.61 -1.50 4.40
C ARG A 348 7.32 -0.56 5.39
N GLU A 349 8.21 -1.10 6.21
CA GLU A 349 9.12 -0.32 7.06
C GLU A 349 10.34 0.16 6.26
N SER A 350 10.83 -0.67 5.33
CA SER A 350 11.93 -0.38 4.43
C SER A 350 11.58 -0.71 2.99
N SER A 351 12.38 -0.20 2.04
CA SER A 351 12.22 -0.59 0.64
C SER A 351 12.55 -2.08 0.47
N CYS A 352 11.75 -2.77 -0.32
CA CYS A 352 11.92 -4.18 -0.64
C CYS A 352 12.08 -4.31 -2.15
N VAL A 353 13.26 -4.71 -2.59
CA VAL A 353 13.56 -4.94 -4.00
C VAL A 353 13.20 -6.36 -4.41
N GLN A 354 13.54 -7.32 -3.56
CA GLN A 354 13.23 -8.73 -3.74
C GLN A 354 12.46 -9.26 -2.52
N ARG A 355 11.35 -9.94 -2.75
CA ARG A 355 10.55 -10.55 -1.69
C ARG A 355 11.11 -11.93 -1.33
N SER A 356 11.08 -12.26 -0.04
CA SER A 356 11.25 -13.65 0.40
C SER A 356 10.12 -14.52 -0.16
N ARG A 357 10.39 -15.80 -0.35
CA ARG A 357 9.40 -16.81 -0.77
C ARG A 357 9.61 -18.07 0.06
N THR A 358 8.98 -18.08 1.23
CA THR A 358 9.06 -19.20 2.16
C THR A 358 7.98 -20.25 1.88
N SER A 359 8.18 -21.47 2.37
CA SER A 359 7.16 -22.51 2.40
C SER A 359 7.10 -23.09 3.81
N THR A 360 5.98 -22.84 4.51
CA THR A 360 5.81 -23.21 5.91
C THR A 360 4.48 -23.95 6.13
N SER A 361 4.42 -24.80 7.15
CA SER A 361 3.18 -25.47 7.55
C SER A 361 2.09 -24.49 8.01
N LEU A 362 2.48 -23.31 8.54
CA LEU A 362 1.54 -22.26 8.91
C LEU A 362 0.84 -21.65 7.69
N GLN A 363 1.52 -21.53 6.56
CA GLN A 363 0.88 -21.10 5.31
C GLN A 363 -0.21 -22.10 4.89
N SER A 364 0.06 -23.39 4.92
CA SER A 364 -0.92 -24.43 4.62
C SER A 364 -2.13 -24.35 5.57
N LEU A 365 -1.87 -24.23 6.87
CA LEU A 365 -2.93 -24.08 7.87
C LEU A 365 -3.81 -22.85 7.59
N ALA A 366 -3.21 -21.72 7.26
CA ALA A 366 -3.92 -20.49 6.98
C ALA A 366 -4.75 -20.56 5.69
N LEU A 367 -4.26 -21.23 4.64
CA LEU A 367 -4.99 -21.45 3.39
C LEU A 367 -6.32 -22.19 3.58
N PHE A 368 -6.41 -23.05 4.62
CA PHE A 368 -7.63 -23.80 4.92
C PHE A 368 -8.54 -23.16 5.96
N ASN A 369 -8.01 -22.26 6.82
CA ASN A 369 -8.75 -21.81 8.00
C ASN A 369 -9.04 -20.30 8.03
N GLU A 370 -8.41 -19.50 7.15
CA GLU A 370 -8.69 -18.06 7.12
C GLU A 370 -10.11 -17.82 6.58
N THR A 371 -10.88 -16.98 7.26
CA THR A 371 -12.30 -16.74 7.01
C THR A 371 -12.62 -16.41 5.56
N GLN A 372 -11.87 -15.50 4.93
CA GLN A 372 -12.12 -15.12 3.54
C GLN A 372 -11.78 -16.25 2.56
N ARG A 373 -10.81 -17.10 2.91
CA ARG A 373 -10.48 -18.30 2.11
C ARG A 373 -11.61 -19.32 2.11
N VAL A 374 -12.20 -19.57 3.28
CA VAL A 374 -13.37 -20.47 3.40
C VAL A 374 -14.56 -19.89 2.65
N GLU A 375 -14.82 -18.60 2.79
CA GLU A 375 -15.88 -17.89 2.06
C GLU A 375 -15.69 -17.97 0.54
N THR A 376 -14.47 -17.73 0.04
CA THR A 376 -14.19 -17.83 -1.40
C THR A 376 -14.30 -19.25 -1.92
N ALA A 377 -13.90 -20.25 -1.14
CA ALA A 377 -14.07 -21.66 -1.51
C ALA A 377 -15.55 -22.03 -1.63
N ARG A 378 -16.40 -21.59 -0.68
CA ARG A 378 -17.84 -21.74 -0.76
C ARG A 378 -18.43 -21.08 -2.01
N LYS A 379 -18.10 -19.83 -2.29
CA LYS A 379 -18.60 -19.10 -3.46
C LYS A 379 -18.12 -19.74 -4.78
N LEU A 380 -16.91 -20.29 -4.79
CA LEU A 380 -16.42 -21.05 -5.94
C LEU A 380 -17.22 -22.35 -6.13
N ALA A 381 -17.55 -23.05 -5.03
CA ALA A 381 -18.41 -24.24 -5.08
C ALA A 381 -19.81 -23.92 -5.63
N GLU A 382 -20.45 -22.84 -5.15
CA GLU A 382 -21.73 -22.38 -5.66
C GLU A 382 -21.65 -22.09 -7.17
N ARG A 383 -20.58 -21.47 -7.63
CA ARG A 383 -20.33 -21.20 -9.05
C ARG A 383 -20.19 -22.50 -9.85
N LEU A 384 -19.40 -23.45 -9.40
CA LEU A 384 -19.21 -24.75 -10.08
C LEU A 384 -20.52 -25.50 -10.24
N LEU A 385 -21.37 -25.51 -9.19
CA LEU A 385 -22.67 -26.18 -9.21
C LEU A 385 -23.67 -25.51 -10.16
N ARG A 386 -23.53 -24.22 -10.43
CA ARG A 386 -24.38 -23.49 -11.38
C ARG A 386 -23.88 -23.57 -12.82
N ASP A 387 -22.56 -23.51 -13.02
CA ASP A 387 -21.96 -23.42 -14.36
C ASP A 387 -21.90 -24.80 -15.06
N GLU A 388 -21.75 -25.90 -14.29
CA GLU A 388 -21.58 -27.26 -14.82
C GLU A 388 -22.53 -28.26 -14.16
N GLN A 389 -22.99 -29.24 -14.93
CA GLN A 389 -23.96 -30.24 -14.44
C GLN A 389 -23.28 -31.49 -13.86
N GLU A 390 -22.22 -31.96 -14.52
CA GLU A 390 -21.54 -33.21 -14.17
C GLU A 390 -20.32 -32.96 -13.29
N ASP A 391 -20.13 -33.80 -12.27
CA ASP A 391 -19.00 -33.68 -11.33
C ASP A 391 -17.63 -33.76 -12.02
N SER A 392 -17.53 -34.58 -13.07
CA SER A 392 -16.31 -34.67 -13.89
C SER A 392 -15.99 -33.35 -14.60
N ALA A 393 -17.00 -32.69 -15.16
CA ALA A 393 -16.85 -31.39 -15.83
C ALA A 393 -16.52 -30.30 -14.81
N ARG A 394 -17.12 -30.33 -13.62
CA ARG A 394 -16.80 -29.40 -12.52
C ARG A 394 -15.33 -29.49 -12.07
N ILE A 395 -14.79 -30.72 -11.96
CA ILE A 395 -13.39 -30.97 -11.61
C ILE A 395 -12.45 -30.40 -12.69
N GLU A 396 -12.73 -30.68 -13.98
CA GLU A 396 -11.94 -30.15 -15.09
C GLU A 396 -12.01 -28.63 -15.14
N TYR A 397 -13.18 -28.05 -14.96
CA TYR A 397 -13.39 -26.60 -14.95
C TYR A 397 -12.65 -25.94 -13.79
N LEU A 398 -12.82 -26.43 -12.55
CA LEU A 398 -12.12 -25.93 -11.36
C LEU A 398 -10.60 -25.95 -11.56
N PHE A 399 -10.07 -27.08 -12.04
CA PHE A 399 -8.64 -27.24 -12.25
C PHE A 399 -8.13 -26.30 -13.33
N THR A 400 -8.80 -26.23 -14.48
CA THR A 400 -8.43 -25.36 -15.61
C THR A 400 -8.53 -23.87 -15.24
N LEU A 401 -9.56 -23.49 -14.48
CA LEU A 401 -9.75 -22.13 -14.00
C LEU A 401 -8.55 -21.65 -13.16
N LEU A 402 -8.01 -22.49 -12.30
CA LEU A 402 -6.94 -22.12 -11.37
C LEU A 402 -5.53 -22.31 -11.95
N THR A 403 -5.37 -23.20 -12.94
CA THR A 403 -4.03 -23.62 -13.41
C THR A 403 -3.80 -23.38 -14.90
N SER A 404 -4.84 -23.02 -15.66
CA SER A 404 -4.82 -22.87 -17.12
C SER A 404 -4.42 -24.15 -17.87
N ARG A 405 -4.51 -25.33 -17.25
CA ARG A 405 -4.29 -26.65 -17.87
C ARG A 405 -5.33 -27.66 -17.39
N LYS A 406 -5.48 -28.74 -18.11
CA LYS A 406 -6.31 -29.87 -17.65
C LYS A 406 -5.60 -30.63 -16.52
N PRO A 407 -6.37 -31.27 -15.60
CA PRO A 407 -5.79 -32.17 -14.61
C PRO A 407 -5.18 -33.41 -15.28
N SER A 408 -4.07 -33.89 -14.73
CA SER A 408 -3.57 -35.25 -15.03
C SER A 408 -4.52 -36.31 -14.46
N THR A 409 -4.39 -37.58 -14.90
CA THR A 409 -5.18 -38.66 -14.37
C THR A 409 -5.06 -38.78 -12.84
N VAL A 410 -3.87 -38.58 -12.30
CA VAL A 410 -3.60 -38.65 -10.85
C VAL A 410 -4.33 -37.54 -10.11
N GLU A 411 -4.22 -36.31 -10.61
CA GLU A 411 -4.89 -35.12 -10.01
C GLU A 411 -6.40 -35.24 -10.08
N PHE A 412 -6.94 -35.69 -11.23
CA PHE A 412 -8.36 -35.94 -11.41
C PHE A 412 -8.89 -37.00 -10.43
N THR A 413 -8.20 -38.14 -10.32
CA THR A 413 -8.59 -39.22 -9.40
C THR A 413 -8.54 -38.73 -7.94
N ALA A 414 -7.53 -37.97 -7.56
CA ALA A 414 -7.40 -37.46 -6.20
C ALA A 414 -8.55 -36.50 -5.84
N LEU A 415 -8.92 -35.60 -6.75
CA LEU A 415 -10.05 -34.66 -6.55
C LEU A 415 -11.40 -35.39 -6.53
N THR A 416 -11.60 -36.40 -7.39
CA THR A 416 -12.80 -37.25 -7.37
C THR A 416 -12.94 -37.99 -6.05
N THR A 417 -11.84 -38.56 -5.55
CA THR A 417 -11.84 -39.28 -4.27
C THR A 417 -12.17 -38.33 -3.12
N LEU A 418 -11.60 -37.12 -3.13
CA LEU A 418 -11.88 -36.10 -2.13
C LEU A 418 -13.36 -35.70 -2.16
N LEU A 419 -13.94 -35.52 -3.36
CA LEU A 419 -15.36 -35.14 -3.52
C LEU A 419 -16.27 -36.22 -2.96
N VAL A 420 -16.07 -37.50 -3.33
CA VAL A 420 -16.87 -38.63 -2.83
C VAL A 420 -16.82 -38.73 -1.31
N ASN A 421 -15.64 -38.55 -0.72
CA ASN A 421 -15.49 -38.56 0.74
C ASN A 421 -16.22 -37.38 1.40
N ALA A 422 -16.14 -36.19 0.80
CA ALA A 422 -16.82 -34.99 1.30
C ALA A 422 -18.34 -35.12 1.18
N GLN A 423 -18.87 -35.59 0.05
CA GLN A 423 -20.28 -35.88 -0.15
C GLN A 423 -20.77 -36.92 0.90
N GLY A 424 -20.02 -38.01 1.11
CA GLY A 424 -20.35 -39.01 2.11
C GLY A 424 -20.32 -38.50 3.57
N ARG A 425 -19.51 -37.48 3.87
CA ARG A 425 -19.48 -36.79 5.16
C ARG A 425 -20.69 -35.87 5.34
N PHE A 426 -20.89 -34.95 4.42
CA PHE A 426 -21.90 -33.91 4.58
C PHE A 426 -23.32 -34.38 4.33
N SER A 427 -23.52 -35.48 3.61
CA SER A 427 -24.85 -36.14 3.54
C SER A 427 -25.29 -36.78 4.87
N LYS A 428 -24.35 -37.08 5.79
CA LYS A 428 -24.64 -37.62 7.12
C LYS A 428 -24.86 -36.54 8.18
N SER A 429 -24.36 -35.30 7.94
CA SER A 429 -24.46 -34.21 8.89
C SER A 429 -24.67 -32.88 8.19
N GLU A 430 -25.94 -32.53 7.99
CA GLU A 430 -26.29 -31.21 7.45
C GLU A 430 -25.87 -30.06 8.40
N GLU A 431 -25.83 -30.31 9.70
CA GLU A 431 -25.35 -29.35 10.68
C GLU A 431 -23.89 -28.96 10.42
N ASP A 432 -23.00 -29.94 10.16
CA ASP A 432 -21.59 -29.69 9.86
C ASP A 432 -21.45 -28.97 8.50
N ALA A 433 -22.28 -29.30 7.53
CA ALA A 433 -22.32 -28.60 6.26
C ALA A 433 -22.68 -27.13 6.45
N ARG A 434 -23.71 -26.79 7.22
CA ARG A 434 -24.14 -25.43 7.53
C ARG A 434 -23.05 -24.64 8.27
N LYS A 435 -22.35 -25.23 9.23
CA LYS A 435 -21.23 -24.58 9.94
C LYS A 435 -20.13 -24.11 9.00
N VAL A 436 -19.83 -24.88 7.94
CA VAL A 436 -18.85 -24.47 6.92
C VAL A 436 -19.40 -23.34 6.05
N LEU A 437 -20.69 -23.37 5.71
CA LEU A 437 -21.30 -22.41 4.80
C LEU A 437 -21.63 -21.06 5.45
N ASP A 438 -21.81 -21.00 6.76
CA ASP A 438 -22.18 -19.77 7.50
C ASP A 438 -21.00 -18.80 7.70
N LEU A 439 -19.79 -19.17 7.26
CA LEU A 439 -18.62 -18.29 7.39
C LEU A 439 -18.57 -17.23 6.28
N GLY A 440 -18.23 -16.00 6.66
CA GLY A 440 -18.08 -14.87 5.74
C GLY A 440 -19.34 -13.99 5.63
N LEU A 441 -19.24 -12.90 4.88
CA LEU A 441 -20.33 -11.91 4.67
C LEU A 441 -21.11 -12.14 3.37
N ALA A 442 -20.53 -12.84 2.40
CA ALA A 442 -21.23 -13.14 1.15
C ALA A 442 -22.45 -14.03 1.43
N PRO A 443 -23.62 -13.69 0.88
CA PRO A 443 -24.83 -14.49 1.10
C PRO A 443 -24.66 -15.90 0.56
N VAL A 444 -25.20 -16.86 1.31
CA VAL A 444 -25.28 -18.28 0.90
C VAL A 444 -26.36 -18.43 -0.16
N ASP A 445 -26.08 -19.17 -1.20
CA ASP A 445 -27.08 -19.54 -2.21
C ASP A 445 -28.05 -20.59 -1.66
N LYS A 446 -29.30 -20.16 -1.42
CA LYS A 446 -30.34 -20.98 -0.80
C LYS A 446 -31.01 -21.97 -1.76
N GLU A 447 -30.78 -21.84 -3.07
CA GLU A 447 -31.36 -22.71 -4.08
C GLU A 447 -30.53 -24.00 -4.29
N LEU A 448 -29.27 -23.99 -3.82
CA LEU A 448 -28.38 -25.12 -3.95
C LEU A 448 -28.44 -26.06 -2.73
N PRO A 449 -28.27 -27.38 -2.93
CA PRO A 449 -28.29 -28.35 -1.82
C PRO A 449 -27.09 -28.10 -0.87
N VAL A 450 -27.38 -27.88 0.42
CA VAL A 450 -26.39 -27.52 1.45
C VAL A 450 -25.23 -28.52 1.50
N ALA A 451 -25.51 -29.83 1.50
CA ALA A 451 -24.49 -30.87 1.55
C ALA A 451 -23.58 -30.87 0.32
N GLU A 452 -24.14 -30.62 -0.87
CA GLU A 452 -23.36 -30.55 -2.11
C GLU A 452 -22.46 -29.31 -2.12
N VAL A 453 -22.99 -28.13 -1.74
CA VAL A 453 -22.19 -26.91 -1.64
C VAL A 453 -21.04 -27.11 -0.67
N ALA A 454 -21.26 -27.73 0.49
CA ALA A 454 -20.23 -27.99 1.48
C ALA A 454 -19.16 -28.96 0.97
N ALA A 455 -19.57 -30.02 0.25
CA ALA A 455 -18.65 -30.98 -0.35
C ALA A 455 -17.75 -30.32 -1.40
N TRP A 456 -18.35 -29.56 -2.30
CA TRP A 456 -17.62 -28.81 -3.32
C TRP A 456 -16.77 -27.67 -2.73
N ALA A 457 -17.21 -27.05 -1.64
CA ALA A 457 -16.41 -26.03 -0.92
C ALA A 457 -15.10 -26.66 -0.35
N GLN A 458 -15.17 -27.90 0.12
CA GLN A 458 -13.96 -28.60 0.60
C GLN A 458 -13.01 -28.92 -0.57
N VAL A 459 -13.52 -29.34 -1.72
CA VAL A 459 -12.72 -29.59 -2.93
C VAL A 459 -12.11 -28.29 -3.43
N ALA A 460 -12.91 -27.20 -3.51
CA ALA A 460 -12.44 -25.88 -3.92
C ALA A 460 -11.37 -25.32 -2.96
N ALA A 461 -11.56 -25.46 -1.64
CA ALA A 461 -10.57 -25.06 -0.64
C ALA A 461 -9.23 -25.80 -0.81
N THR A 462 -9.31 -27.12 -1.03
CA THR A 462 -8.12 -27.95 -1.28
C THR A 462 -7.41 -27.53 -2.56
N MET A 463 -8.16 -27.29 -3.62
CA MET A 463 -7.57 -26.86 -4.89
C MET A 463 -6.94 -25.46 -4.79
N LEU A 464 -7.62 -24.51 -4.14
CA LEU A 464 -7.08 -23.16 -3.88
C LEU A 464 -5.83 -23.17 -2.97
N ALA A 465 -5.65 -24.21 -2.15
CA ALA A 465 -4.50 -24.38 -1.25
C ALA A 465 -3.38 -25.22 -1.88
N SER A 466 -3.61 -25.82 -3.04
CA SER A 466 -2.65 -26.71 -3.68
C SER A 466 -1.54 -25.97 -4.42
N ASP A 467 -0.38 -26.62 -4.54
CA ASP A 467 0.74 -26.09 -5.32
C ASP A 467 0.35 -25.68 -6.74
N PRO A 468 -0.43 -26.46 -7.53
CA PRO A 468 -0.87 -26.03 -8.84
C PRO A 468 -1.58 -24.68 -8.90
N ALA A 469 -2.24 -24.24 -7.82
CA ALA A 469 -2.97 -22.99 -7.78
C ALA A 469 -2.14 -21.80 -7.21
N ILE A 470 -1.12 -22.08 -6.38
CA ILE A 470 -0.34 -21.03 -5.72
C ILE A 470 1.09 -20.87 -6.25
N LEU A 471 1.50 -21.72 -7.17
CA LEU A 471 2.77 -21.58 -7.89
C LEU A 471 2.53 -21.15 -9.35
N LEU A 472 3.42 -20.35 -9.88
CA LEU A 472 3.55 -20.16 -11.32
C LEU A 472 4.37 -21.31 -11.89
N TYR A 473 3.90 -21.93 -12.97
CA TYR A 473 4.58 -23.01 -13.68
C TYR A 473 4.82 -22.67 -15.13
#